data_ab7a2c5a21fcbc9de819cd5fa8714224
#
_entry.id   ab7a2c5a21fcbc9de819cd5fa8714224
#
_cell.length_a   1.000
_cell.length_b   1.000
_cell.length_c   1.000
_cell.angle_alpha   90.00
_cell.angle_beta   90.00
_cell.angle_gamma   90.00
#
_symmetry.space_group_name_H-M   'P 1'
#
loop_
_entity.id
_entity.type
_entity.pdbx_description
1 polymer ?
#
loop_
_entity_poly.entity_id
_entity_poly.type
_entity_poly.pdbx_seq_one_letter_code
_entity_poly.pdbx_strand_id
1 'polypeptide(L)'
;MNYYIEVIETAKYCYINAIDCNTKERIGKLCIEFNSDDSVRYKDICVGNNIGKIIYVITNISACGKGVATSMLKKAIEIFNDYNLYLNVVPMPRQSENKKFRNKKGLMRFYKKFGFVHYTEDICVTTMFRKAYLN
;
A
#
# COMPACT_ATOMS: atom_id res chain seq x y z
N MET A 1 18.27 -3.46 12.14
CA MET A 1 17.17 -4.45 12.28
C MET A 1 17.15 -5.33 11.04
N ASN A 2 17.21 -6.64 11.21
CA ASN A 2 17.12 -7.59 10.10
C ASN A 2 15.69 -8.14 10.01
N TYR A 3 15.11 -8.06 8.83
CA TYR A 3 13.78 -8.59 8.56
C TYR A 3 13.72 -9.16 7.15
N TYR A 4 12.71 -9.99 6.90
CA TYR A 4 12.42 -10.50 5.57
C TYR A 4 10.96 -10.27 5.21
N ILE A 5 10.65 -10.33 3.93
CA ILE A 5 9.30 -10.15 3.41
C ILE A 5 8.68 -11.50 3.14
N GLU A 6 7.50 -11.71 3.69
CA GLU A 6 6.68 -12.91 3.48
C GLU A 6 5.46 -12.51 2.65
N VAL A 7 5.14 -13.32 1.64
CA VAL A 7 3.98 -13.07 0.77
C VAL A 7 3.01 -14.25 0.90
N ILE A 8 1.77 -13.96 1.26
CA ILE A 8 0.70 -14.97 1.38
C ILE A 8 -0.44 -14.54 0.47
N GLU A 9 -0.77 -15.37 -0.50
CA GLU A 9 -1.88 -15.12 -1.42
C GLU A 9 -3.06 -16.03 -1.14
N THR A 10 -4.25 -15.45 -1.15
CA THR A 10 -5.52 -16.16 -1.12
C THR A 10 -6.29 -15.83 -2.40
N ALA A 11 -7.49 -16.39 -2.56
CA ALA A 11 -8.31 -16.12 -3.75
C ALA A 11 -8.70 -14.65 -3.90
N LYS A 12 -8.76 -13.89 -2.80
CA LYS A 12 -9.27 -12.52 -2.79
C LYS A 12 -8.25 -11.50 -2.29
N TYR A 13 -7.26 -11.93 -1.52
CA TYR A 13 -6.30 -11.04 -0.86
C TYR A 13 -4.87 -11.48 -1.08
N CYS A 14 -3.96 -10.50 -1.08
CA CYS A 14 -2.53 -10.75 -0.93
C CYS A 14 -2.03 -10.03 0.32
N TYR A 15 -1.38 -10.75 1.19
CA TYR A 15 -0.78 -10.23 2.42
C TYR A 15 0.73 -10.18 2.24
N ILE A 16 1.31 -9.01 2.44
CA ILE A 16 2.76 -8.82 2.40
C ILE A 16 3.17 -8.40 3.80
N ASN A 17 3.95 -9.25 4.46
CA ASN A 17 4.34 -9.08 5.85
C ASN A 17 5.85 -8.89 5.96
N ALA A 18 6.27 -8.02 6.85
CA ALA A 18 7.67 -7.91 7.24
C ALA A 18 7.84 -8.65 8.56
N ILE A 19 8.77 -9.58 8.60
CA ILE A 19 9.01 -10.47 9.75
C ILE A 19 10.41 -10.24 10.29
N ASP A 20 10.52 -9.96 11.58
CA ASP A 20 11.81 -9.83 12.26
C ASP A 20 12.54 -11.16 12.22
N CYS A 21 13.79 -11.17 11.75
CA CYS A 21 14.57 -12.41 11.64
C CYS A 21 14.88 -13.05 12.98
N ASN A 22 15.01 -12.26 14.03
CA ASN A 22 15.39 -12.75 15.35
C ASN A 22 14.21 -13.23 16.17
N THR A 23 13.15 -12.43 16.26
CA THR A 23 11.97 -12.74 17.09
C THR A 23 10.90 -13.52 16.36
N LYS A 24 10.94 -13.52 15.02
CA LYS A 24 9.89 -14.09 14.15
C LYS A 24 8.54 -13.38 14.31
N GLU A 25 8.53 -12.21 14.89
CA GLU A 25 7.33 -11.39 15.00
C GLU A 25 7.08 -10.59 13.73
N ARG A 26 5.82 -10.39 13.40
CA ARG A 26 5.43 -9.51 12.31
C ARG A 26 5.58 -8.06 12.75
N ILE A 27 6.45 -7.31 12.05
CA ILE A 27 6.72 -5.91 12.34
C ILE A 27 6.08 -4.95 11.35
N GLY A 28 5.51 -5.47 10.27
CA GLY A 28 4.78 -4.69 9.29
C GLY A 28 3.83 -5.57 8.51
N LYS A 29 2.76 -4.96 8.00
CA LYS A 29 1.76 -5.66 7.18
C LYS A 29 1.19 -4.75 6.11
N LEU A 30 0.97 -5.32 4.94
CA LEU A 30 0.31 -4.69 3.82
C LEU A 30 -0.70 -5.68 3.25
N CYS A 31 -1.88 -5.22 2.90
CA CYS A 31 -2.91 -6.07 2.31
C CYS A 31 -3.44 -5.46 1.02
N ILE A 32 -3.55 -6.29 -0.01
CA ILE A 32 -4.18 -5.93 -1.28
C ILE A 32 -5.40 -6.82 -1.49
N GLU A 33 -6.54 -6.20 -1.81
CA GLU A 33 -7.75 -6.90 -2.20
C GLU A 33 -7.86 -6.90 -3.72
N PHE A 34 -8.10 -8.06 -4.31
CA PHE A 34 -8.28 -8.20 -5.75
C PHE A 34 -9.74 -8.14 -6.15
N ASN A 35 -10.00 -7.61 -7.34
CA ASN A 35 -11.32 -7.66 -7.96
C ASN A 35 -12.41 -7.14 -7.03
N SER A 36 -12.11 -6.05 -6.33
CA SER A 36 -13.11 -5.41 -5.48
C SER A 36 -14.25 -4.85 -6.36
N ASP A 37 -15.44 -4.71 -5.77
CA ASP A 37 -16.61 -4.15 -6.47
C ASP A 37 -16.39 -2.70 -6.90
N ASP A 38 -15.36 -2.05 -6.37
CA ASP A 38 -14.97 -0.70 -6.75
C ASP A 38 -14.41 -0.60 -8.18
N SER A 39 -14.17 -1.73 -8.86
CA SER A 39 -13.72 -1.73 -10.25
C SER A 39 -14.66 -0.95 -11.17
N VAL A 40 -15.96 -0.95 -10.88
CA VAL A 40 -16.95 -0.17 -11.61
C VAL A 40 -16.73 1.33 -11.44
N ARG A 41 -16.32 1.76 -10.26
CA ARG A 41 -16.06 3.17 -9.91
C ARG A 41 -14.86 3.74 -10.68
N TYR A 42 -13.89 2.89 -11.02
CA TYR A 42 -12.65 3.30 -11.67
C TYR A 42 -12.55 2.86 -13.13
N LYS A 43 -13.65 2.47 -13.76
CA LYS A 43 -13.63 1.94 -15.14
C LYS A 43 -13.05 2.89 -16.17
N ASP A 44 -13.09 4.20 -15.93
CA ASP A 44 -12.54 5.20 -16.85
C ASP A 44 -11.02 5.16 -16.92
N ILE A 45 -10.37 4.62 -15.88
CA ILE A 45 -8.91 4.52 -15.79
C ILE A 45 -8.42 3.07 -15.76
N CYS A 46 -9.33 2.10 -15.66
CA CYS A 46 -8.99 0.68 -15.55
C CYS A 46 -9.37 -0.09 -16.82
N VAL A 47 -9.07 0.48 -17.96
CA VAL A 47 -9.47 -0.12 -19.25
C VAL A 47 -8.79 -1.48 -19.45
N GLY A 48 -9.60 -2.54 -19.37
CA GLY A 48 -9.19 -3.90 -19.69
C GLY A 48 -8.22 -4.57 -18.73
N ASN A 49 -7.93 -3.97 -17.58
CA ASN A 49 -6.92 -4.47 -16.65
C ASN A 49 -7.49 -4.83 -15.28
N ASN A 50 -6.76 -5.68 -14.59
CA ASN A 50 -7.08 -6.03 -13.21
C ASN A 50 -6.88 -4.82 -12.29
N ILE A 51 -7.70 -4.74 -11.27
CA ILE A 51 -7.62 -3.68 -10.27
C ILE A 51 -7.37 -4.29 -8.89
N GLY A 52 -6.49 -3.65 -8.12
CA GLY A 52 -6.21 -4.02 -6.74
C GLY A 52 -6.33 -2.82 -5.82
N LYS A 53 -6.93 -3.03 -4.66
CA LYS A 53 -7.04 -2.02 -3.61
C LYS A 53 -6.04 -2.34 -2.50
N ILE A 54 -5.15 -1.39 -2.20
CA ILE A 54 -4.31 -1.49 -1.02
C ILE A 54 -5.18 -1.10 0.18
N ILE A 55 -5.52 -2.10 1.00
CA ILE A 55 -6.42 -1.92 2.15
C ILE A 55 -5.70 -1.19 3.28
N TYR A 56 -4.44 -1.60 3.56
CA TYR A 56 -3.63 -0.97 4.60
C TYR A 56 -2.15 -1.20 4.35
N VAL A 57 -1.36 -0.30 4.89
CA VAL A 57 0.10 -0.43 5.04
C VAL A 57 0.39 0.03 6.45
N ILE A 58 0.75 -0.90 7.32
CA ILE A 58 0.95 -0.65 8.75
C ILE A 58 2.32 -1.15 9.18
N THR A 59 3.06 -0.33 9.90
CA THR A 59 4.36 -0.69 10.47
C THR A 59 4.29 -0.50 11.99
N ASN A 60 4.79 -1.47 12.73
CA ASN A 60 4.88 -1.35 14.19
C ASN A 60 5.72 -0.12 14.56
N ILE A 61 5.38 0.53 15.66
CA ILE A 61 6.09 1.74 16.13
C ILE A 61 7.60 1.50 16.26
N SER A 62 8.00 0.36 16.80
CA SER A 62 9.41 -0.02 16.95
C SER A 62 10.17 -0.17 15.64
N ALA A 63 9.46 -0.39 14.54
CA ALA A 63 10.03 -0.57 13.21
C ALA A 63 9.87 0.65 12.30
N CYS A 64 9.23 1.71 12.78
CA CYS A 64 9.04 2.93 12.00
C CYS A 64 10.38 3.61 11.69
N GLY A 65 10.48 4.21 10.50
CA GLY A 65 11.70 4.90 10.07
C GLY A 65 12.83 3.98 9.61
N LYS A 66 12.60 2.67 9.53
CA LYS A 66 13.61 1.67 9.15
C LYS A 66 13.41 1.10 7.75
N GLY A 67 12.57 1.74 6.94
CA GLY A 67 12.34 1.35 5.54
C GLY A 67 11.41 0.16 5.36
N VAL A 68 10.73 -0.31 6.40
CA VAL A 68 9.84 -1.48 6.35
C VAL A 68 8.65 -1.23 5.43
N ALA A 69 7.97 -0.10 5.57
CA ALA A 69 6.84 0.26 4.71
C ALA A 69 7.28 0.36 3.24
N THR A 70 8.43 0.96 3.00
CA THR A 70 9.02 1.06 1.65
C THR A 70 9.26 -0.31 1.05
N SER A 71 9.86 -1.23 1.81
CA SER A 71 10.14 -2.60 1.35
C SER A 71 8.86 -3.36 1.01
N MET A 72 7.84 -3.25 1.85
CA MET A 72 6.55 -3.91 1.61
C MET A 72 5.87 -3.35 0.35
N LEU A 73 5.85 -2.02 0.21
CA LEU A 73 5.21 -1.39 -0.95
C LEU A 73 5.96 -1.69 -2.25
N LYS A 74 7.29 -1.70 -2.24
CA LYS A 74 8.08 -2.13 -3.39
C LYS A 74 7.75 -3.55 -3.81
N LYS A 75 7.62 -4.46 -2.83
CA LYS A 75 7.26 -5.85 -3.11
C LYS A 75 5.86 -5.96 -3.71
N ALA A 76 4.91 -5.20 -3.19
CA ALA A 76 3.55 -5.16 -3.72
C ALA A 76 3.55 -4.71 -5.19
N ILE A 77 4.27 -3.65 -5.50
CA ILE A 77 4.35 -3.11 -6.87
C ILE A 77 5.04 -4.09 -7.80
N GLU A 78 6.08 -4.77 -7.34
CA GLU A 78 6.78 -5.79 -8.13
C GLU A 78 5.83 -6.94 -8.52
N ILE A 79 5.05 -7.44 -7.57
CA ILE A 79 4.11 -8.55 -7.80
C ILE A 79 2.93 -8.11 -8.67
N PHE A 80 2.41 -6.90 -8.43
CA PHE A 80 1.20 -6.40 -9.07
C PHE A 80 1.47 -5.27 -10.05
N ASN A 81 2.59 -5.33 -10.75
CA ASN A 81 2.99 -4.29 -11.69
C ASN A 81 2.00 -4.15 -12.86
N ASP A 82 1.32 -5.22 -13.22
CA ASP A 82 0.31 -5.26 -14.27
C ASP A 82 -1.12 -4.95 -13.77
N TYR A 83 -1.26 -4.62 -12.49
CA TYR A 83 -2.53 -4.21 -11.90
C TYR A 83 -2.61 -2.69 -11.78
N ASN A 84 -3.81 -2.16 -11.96
CA ASN A 84 -4.13 -0.80 -11.54
C ASN A 84 -4.34 -0.82 -10.03
N LEU A 85 -3.51 -0.11 -9.28
CA LEU A 85 -3.57 -0.11 -7.83
C LEU A 85 -4.14 1.21 -7.33
N TYR A 86 -5.02 1.16 -6.35
CA TYR A 86 -5.51 2.36 -5.69
C TYR A 86 -5.51 2.18 -4.17
N LEU A 87 -5.52 3.29 -3.47
CA LEU A 87 -5.58 3.30 -2.02
C LEU A 87 -6.25 4.60 -1.53
N ASN A 88 -6.79 4.52 -0.34
CA ASN A 88 -7.27 5.70 0.37
C ASN A 88 -6.18 6.16 1.34
N VAL A 89 -5.87 7.45 1.32
CA VAL A 89 -4.84 8.00 2.21
C VAL A 89 -5.44 8.20 3.58
N VAL A 90 -4.98 7.40 4.54
CA VAL A 90 -5.45 7.43 5.93
C VAL A 90 -4.28 7.75 6.86
N PRO A 91 -4.19 8.98 7.39
CA PRO A 91 -3.13 9.33 8.34
C PRO A 91 -3.29 8.52 9.64
N MET A 92 -2.17 8.13 10.24
CA MET A 92 -2.15 7.38 11.50
C MET A 92 -1.29 8.11 12.54
N PRO A 93 -1.79 9.25 13.07
CA PRO A 93 -0.98 10.13 13.89
C PRO A 93 -0.53 9.53 15.21
N ARG A 94 -1.26 8.53 15.74
CA ARG A 94 -0.95 7.89 17.02
C ARG A 94 -0.03 6.69 16.91
N GLN A 95 0.12 6.13 15.70
CA GLN A 95 0.85 4.87 15.48
C GLN A 95 2.17 5.09 14.76
N SER A 96 2.45 6.29 14.32
CA SER A 96 3.67 6.59 13.59
C SER A 96 4.58 7.52 14.35
N GLU A 97 5.81 7.08 14.63
CA GLU A 97 6.89 7.95 15.14
C GLU A 97 7.41 8.85 14.04
N ASN A 98 7.24 8.47 12.78
CA ASN A 98 7.66 9.28 11.65
C ASN A 98 6.62 10.37 11.39
N LYS A 99 7.01 11.61 11.64
CA LYS A 99 6.14 12.79 11.45
C LYS A 99 5.57 12.89 10.04
N LYS A 100 6.26 12.33 9.02
CA LYS A 100 5.80 12.35 7.63
C LYS A 100 4.48 11.59 7.45
N PHE A 101 4.24 10.55 8.24
CA PHE A 101 3.06 9.71 8.12
C PHE A 101 1.92 10.12 9.05
N ARG A 102 2.11 11.19 9.82
CA ARG A 102 1.09 11.70 10.75
C ARG A 102 0.06 12.58 10.07
N ASN A 103 0.30 13.00 8.85
CA ASN A 103 -0.64 13.83 8.11
C ASN A 103 -0.78 13.37 6.67
N LYS A 104 -1.84 13.84 6.03
CA LYS A 104 -2.19 13.46 4.66
C LYS A 104 -1.12 13.85 3.65
N LYS A 105 -0.57 15.05 3.76
CA LYS A 105 0.45 15.54 2.82
C LYS A 105 1.71 14.69 2.83
N GLY A 106 2.16 14.28 4.01
CA GLY A 106 3.33 13.42 4.15
C GLY A 106 3.12 12.04 3.55
N LEU A 107 1.95 11.44 3.79
CA LEU A 107 1.58 10.17 3.19
C LEU A 107 1.48 10.27 1.67
N MET A 108 0.86 11.32 1.15
CA MET A 108 0.75 11.51 -0.30
C MET A 108 2.13 11.64 -0.94
N ARG A 109 3.07 12.35 -0.32
CA ARG A 109 4.46 12.44 -0.80
C ARG A 109 5.13 11.07 -0.82
N PHE A 110 4.90 10.28 0.23
CA PHE A 110 5.43 8.91 0.31
C PHE A 110 4.91 8.05 -0.84
N TYR A 111 3.61 8.01 -1.08
CA TYR A 111 3.02 7.22 -2.15
C TYR A 111 3.39 7.73 -3.55
N LYS A 112 3.56 9.03 -3.73
CA LYS A 112 4.00 9.61 -5.01
C LYS A 112 5.35 9.08 -5.47
N LYS A 113 6.24 8.75 -4.55
CA LYS A 113 7.54 8.15 -4.88
C LYS A 113 7.42 6.80 -5.58
N PHE A 114 6.29 6.12 -5.42
CA PHE A 114 6.02 4.82 -6.01
C PHE A 114 5.11 4.90 -7.25
N GLY A 115 4.87 6.09 -7.76
CA GLY A 115 4.07 6.29 -8.96
C GLY A 115 2.58 6.48 -8.72
N PHE A 116 2.15 6.59 -7.47
CA PHE A 116 0.77 6.93 -7.16
C PHE A 116 0.52 8.42 -7.39
N VAL A 117 -0.61 8.73 -8.01
CA VAL A 117 -1.03 10.10 -8.26
C VAL A 117 -2.38 10.35 -7.59
N HIS A 118 -2.64 11.61 -7.26
CA HIS A 118 -3.92 12.01 -6.69
C HIS A 118 -5.01 11.79 -7.74
N TYR A 119 -6.00 10.98 -7.39
CA TYR A 119 -7.11 10.67 -8.29
C TYR A 119 -8.35 11.49 -7.97
N THR A 120 -8.84 11.38 -6.73
CA THR A 120 -10.04 12.12 -6.33
C THR A 120 -9.96 12.49 -4.86
N GLU A 121 -10.56 13.61 -4.51
CA GLU A 121 -10.72 14.06 -3.13
C GLU A 121 -12.21 14.22 -2.86
N ASP A 122 -12.75 13.31 -2.05
CA ASP A 122 -14.08 13.41 -1.51
C ASP A 122 -14.00 14.12 -0.15
N ILE A 123 -15.15 14.51 0.41
CA ILE A 123 -15.22 15.25 1.68
C ILE A 123 -14.43 14.53 2.79
N CYS A 124 -14.45 13.21 2.80
CA CYS A 124 -13.83 12.40 3.87
C CYS A 124 -12.63 11.58 3.40
N VAL A 125 -12.38 11.44 2.10
CA VAL A 125 -11.42 10.47 1.57
C VAL A 125 -10.62 11.04 0.43
N THR A 126 -9.29 10.90 0.51
CA THR A 126 -8.39 11.17 -0.60
C THR A 126 -7.92 9.85 -1.18
N THR A 127 -8.18 9.65 -2.47
CA THR A 127 -7.78 8.43 -3.19
C THR A 127 -6.59 8.71 -4.07
N MET A 128 -5.60 7.81 -4.03
CA MET A 128 -4.46 7.82 -4.94
C MET A 128 -4.48 6.57 -5.81
N PHE A 129 -3.91 6.70 -7.00
CA PHE A 129 -4.00 5.67 -8.03
C PHE A 129 -2.65 5.50 -8.72
N ARG A 130 -2.27 4.24 -8.97
CA ARG A 130 -1.09 3.88 -9.76
C ARG A 130 -1.53 3.02 -10.92
N LYS A 131 -1.32 3.53 -12.14
CA LYS A 131 -1.70 2.84 -13.37
C LYS A 131 -0.82 1.61 -13.60
N ALA A 132 -1.43 0.54 -14.13
CA ALA A 132 -0.71 -0.67 -14.52
C ALA A 132 0.41 -0.33 -15.52
N TYR A 133 1.54 -1.00 -15.35
CA TYR A 133 2.64 -0.92 -16.30
C TYR A 133 2.38 -1.97 -17.38
N LEU A 134 1.98 -1.52 -18.55
CA LEU A 134 1.78 -2.39 -19.69
C LEU A 134 3.03 -2.37 -20.55
N ASN A 135 3.71 -3.50 -20.55
CA ASN A 135 4.83 -3.71 -21.50
C ASN A 135 4.31 -4.13 -22.85
#